data_81dc68ba8563d65ad959f4967e8966d4
#
_entry.id   81dc68ba8563d65ad959f4967e8966d4
#
_cell.length_a   1.000
_cell.length_b   1.000
_cell.length_c   1.000
_cell.angle_alpha   90.00
_cell.angle_beta   90.00
_cell.angle_gamma   90.00
#
_symmetry.space_group_name_H-M   'P 1'
#
loop_
_entity.id
_entity.type
_entity.pdbx_description
1 polymer ?
#
loop_
_entity_poly.entity_id
_entity_poly.type
_entity_poly.pdbx_seq_one_letter_code
_entity_poly.pdbx_strand_id
1 'polypeptide(L)'
;MSLRPRTTIAATAAGVALLLALAGCTASGSSSGTDSGPVTLQFWHEMSGPAATELDALVSRFNSEHDGEIAVESSFQGSYADAQTKYTAAVQSGTTPDVLMMNDISTGFMVDSKKTVPLSTFTASDTSFSPDSFPPAVSAYYGDGAGGLAAMPFAVSQPVMYLDRDLVTRSGLDPDSPPRTLAEVASWAEKIHAATGASGLTMNMSDSWMIEQMSAAGGVDFCTPDNGRGSDRVTGLQLTSPTQVGFMERLQKLFQDGSMLNPGTDNSAMVSAFASGKVGIMLTSTGAYTTADPKKAASTVAAFPSTAESDDAGVVIGGNALWISGDGHSDAQQRAAYAFVSFLHSAEVQSAWANATGYLASNTGAASTATGAASLADPNVKAMADQLANTPASNAAAGCRTGAFPSLRSTVIGAFTQVAEGADVTSTMSDAETKAASQIAAYNTAAG
;
A
#
# COMPACT_ATOMS: atom_id res chain seq x y z
N MET A 1 -68.78 3.50 12.46
CA MET A 1 -69.47 4.73 12.87
C MET A 1 -68.50 5.86 12.66
N SER A 2 -68.88 6.62 11.72
CA SER A 2 -69.07 8.05 11.47
C SER A 2 -67.79 8.68 10.86
N LEU A 3 -67.71 8.85 9.56
CA LEU A 3 -68.15 9.94 8.65
C LEU A 3 -67.21 11.16 8.61
N ARG A 4 -66.78 11.40 7.37
CA ARG A 4 -66.07 12.54 6.76
C ARG A 4 -66.74 13.91 7.03
N PRO A 5 -66.12 15.07 6.66
CA PRO A 5 -66.14 15.43 5.23
C PRO A 5 -64.90 16.15 4.69
N ARG A 6 -64.84 16.11 3.34
CA ARG A 6 -64.05 16.88 2.41
C ARG A 6 -64.51 18.36 2.38
N THR A 7 -63.58 19.29 2.15
CA THR A 7 -63.88 20.56 1.51
C THR A 7 -62.83 20.93 0.47
N THR A 8 -63.27 20.95 -0.77
CA THR A 8 -62.64 21.56 -1.95
C THR A 8 -63.00 23.06 -1.94
N ILE A 9 -62.01 23.92 -2.27
CA ILE A 9 -62.28 25.25 -2.86
C ILE A 9 -61.26 25.50 -3.98
N ALA A 10 -61.83 25.98 -5.09
CA ALA A 10 -61.25 26.15 -6.40
C ALA A 10 -60.53 27.52 -6.61
N ALA A 11 -59.59 27.48 -7.54
CA ALA A 11 -59.16 28.43 -8.56
C ALA A 11 -59.46 29.91 -8.43
N THR A 12 -58.42 30.72 -8.63
CA THR A 12 -58.53 31.88 -9.56
C THR A 12 -57.14 32.17 -10.17
N ALA A 13 -57.11 32.19 -11.48
CA ALA A 13 -56.00 32.64 -12.32
C ALA A 13 -55.98 34.17 -12.40
N ALA A 14 -54.80 34.77 -12.39
CA ALA A 14 -54.57 36.10 -12.96
C ALA A 14 -53.19 36.15 -13.59
N GLY A 15 -53.17 36.16 -14.92
CA GLY A 15 -51.99 36.36 -15.71
C GLY A 15 -51.62 37.83 -15.77
N VAL A 16 -50.30 38.11 -15.80
CA VAL A 16 -49.73 39.32 -16.40
C VAL A 16 -48.55 38.90 -17.23
N ALA A 17 -48.73 39.01 -18.53
CA ALA A 17 -47.66 38.99 -19.53
C ALA A 17 -46.91 40.32 -19.52
N LEU A 18 -45.57 40.27 -19.48
CA LEU A 18 -44.80 41.42 -19.90
C LEU A 18 -43.66 40.95 -20.84
N LEU A 19 -43.68 41.57 -22.00
CA LEU A 19 -42.92 41.30 -23.20
C LEU A 19 -41.48 41.86 -23.14
N LEU A 20 -40.52 41.07 -23.70
CA LEU A 20 -39.44 41.45 -24.60
C LEU A 20 -38.45 42.57 -24.25
N ALA A 21 -37.19 42.18 -24.14
CA ALA A 21 -36.13 42.83 -24.89
C ALA A 21 -35.06 41.79 -25.29
N LEU A 22 -35.09 41.33 -26.56
CA LEU A 22 -33.94 40.77 -27.24
C LEU A 22 -32.94 41.91 -27.49
N ALA A 23 -31.75 41.80 -26.91
CA ALA A 23 -30.57 42.47 -27.41
C ALA A 23 -29.50 41.42 -27.61
N GLY A 24 -29.33 40.97 -28.87
CA GLY A 24 -28.24 40.12 -29.26
C GLY A 24 -26.93 40.91 -29.22
N CYS A 25 -25.91 40.26 -28.64
CA CYS A 25 -24.53 40.53 -28.98
C CYS A 25 -23.84 39.20 -29.18
N THR A 26 -23.72 38.78 -30.40
CA THR A 26 -22.74 37.78 -30.81
C THR A 26 -21.36 38.36 -30.60
N ALA A 27 -20.66 37.91 -29.60
CA ALA A 27 -19.22 38.02 -29.51
C ALA A 27 -18.68 36.61 -29.32
N SER A 28 -18.32 35.99 -30.46
CA SER A 28 -17.40 34.85 -30.45
C SER A 28 -16.04 35.38 -29.99
N GLY A 29 -15.82 35.45 -28.72
CA GLY A 29 -14.52 35.66 -28.13
C GLY A 29 -14.07 34.32 -27.55
N SER A 30 -13.16 33.63 -28.23
CA SER A 30 -12.33 32.59 -27.62
C SER A 30 -11.53 33.28 -26.53
N SER A 31 -12.08 33.37 -25.33
CA SER A 31 -11.30 33.74 -24.16
C SER A 31 -10.52 32.50 -23.75
N SER A 32 -9.26 32.44 -24.16
CA SER A 32 -8.23 31.77 -23.36
C SER A 32 -8.12 32.52 -22.03
N GLY A 33 -9.13 32.36 -21.18
CA GLY A 33 -9.13 32.83 -19.82
C GLY A 33 -8.13 31.96 -19.07
N THR A 34 -6.99 32.53 -18.68
CA THR A 34 -6.24 32.06 -17.54
C THR A 34 -7.22 32.06 -16.37
N ASP A 35 -7.61 30.86 -15.91
CA ASP A 35 -8.40 30.65 -14.69
C ASP A 35 -7.52 31.11 -13.53
N SER A 36 -7.62 32.38 -13.15
CA SER A 36 -6.74 33.06 -12.18
C SER A 36 -7.33 33.08 -10.77
N GLY A 37 -8.29 32.20 -10.51
CA GLY A 37 -8.87 32.01 -9.17
C GLY A 37 -8.14 30.93 -8.38
N PRO A 38 -8.32 30.90 -7.03
CA PRO A 38 -7.83 29.80 -6.21
C PRO A 38 -8.33 28.44 -6.70
N VAL A 39 -7.44 27.44 -6.75
CA VAL A 39 -7.79 26.07 -7.13
C VAL A 39 -8.12 25.28 -5.86
N THR A 40 -9.31 24.68 -5.79
CA THR A 40 -9.67 23.75 -4.71
C THR A 40 -9.55 22.32 -5.20
N LEU A 41 -8.76 21.51 -4.51
CA LEU A 41 -8.50 20.10 -4.80
C LEU A 41 -9.28 19.22 -3.84
N GLN A 42 -9.96 18.22 -4.38
CA GLN A 42 -10.54 17.12 -3.60
C GLN A 42 -9.51 16.00 -3.45
N PHE A 43 -9.15 15.70 -2.21
CA PHE A 43 -8.19 14.65 -1.89
C PHE A 43 -8.85 13.52 -1.12
N TRP A 44 -8.87 12.31 -1.69
CA TRP A 44 -9.38 11.10 -1.04
C TRP A 44 -8.24 10.29 -0.43
N HIS A 45 -8.41 9.84 0.83
CA HIS A 45 -7.41 9.04 1.55
C HIS A 45 -8.05 7.98 2.45
N GLU A 46 -7.25 7.02 2.90
CA GLU A 46 -7.63 5.90 3.77
C GLU A 46 -6.86 5.89 5.09
N MET A 47 -6.13 6.96 5.40
CA MET A 47 -5.38 7.05 6.65
C MET A 47 -6.31 7.16 7.85
N SER A 48 -5.97 6.46 8.94
CA SER A 48 -6.69 6.46 10.20
C SER A 48 -5.73 6.55 11.39
N GLY A 49 -6.26 6.84 12.58
CA GLY A 49 -5.45 6.97 13.80
C GLY A 49 -4.34 8.01 13.71
N PRO A 50 -3.13 7.73 14.23
CA PRO A 50 -2.01 8.68 14.20
C PRO A 50 -1.63 9.14 12.79
N ALA A 51 -1.72 8.26 11.78
CA ALA A 51 -1.42 8.61 10.40
C ALA A 51 -2.44 9.61 9.81
N ALA A 52 -3.73 9.52 10.18
CA ALA A 52 -4.72 10.53 9.80
C ALA A 52 -4.40 11.89 10.44
N THR A 53 -4.06 11.90 11.72
CA THR A 53 -3.71 13.14 12.43
C THR A 53 -2.52 13.85 11.79
N GLU A 54 -1.48 13.10 11.43
CA GLU A 54 -0.31 13.67 10.75
C GLU A 54 -0.67 14.15 9.34
N LEU A 55 -1.45 13.39 8.58
CA LEU A 55 -1.90 13.79 7.24
C LEU A 55 -2.72 15.09 7.28
N ASP A 56 -3.64 15.23 8.23
CA ASP A 56 -4.44 16.45 8.42
C ASP A 56 -3.54 17.65 8.75
N ALA A 57 -2.48 17.47 9.54
CA ALA A 57 -1.51 18.51 9.84
C ALA A 57 -0.72 18.92 8.57
N LEU A 58 -0.32 17.95 7.74
CA LEU A 58 0.37 18.21 6.48
C LEU A 58 -0.52 18.93 5.47
N VAL A 59 -1.79 18.53 5.34
CA VAL A 59 -2.78 19.24 4.49
C VAL A 59 -2.98 20.67 4.97
N SER A 60 -3.14 20.87 6.28
CA SER A 60 -3.30 22.21 6.88
C SER A 60 -2.06 23.09 6.63
N ARG A 61 -0.88 22.52 6.72
CA ARG A 61 0.39 23.22 6.43
C ARG A 61 0.46 23.59 4.95
N PHE A 62 0.18 22.67 4.03
CA PHE A 62 0.15 22.97 2.59
C PHE A 62 -0.81 24.11 2.26
N ASN A 63 -2.05 24.04 2.80
CA ASN A 63 -3.06 25.08 2.59
C ASN A 63 -2.60 26.45 3.13
N SER A 64 -1.88 26.48 4.24
CA SER A 64 -1.33 27.72 4.79
C SER A 64 -0.18 28.28 3.95
N GLU A 65 0.68 27.41 3.40
CA GLU A 65 1.81 27.82 2.54
C GLU A 65 1.35 28.30 1.15
N HIS A 66 0.12 27.91 0.73
CA HIS A 66 -0.48 28.24 -0.58
C HIS A 66 -1.77 29.07 -0.45
N ASP A 67 -1.92 29.80 0.66
CA ASP A 67 -3.12 30.59 0.92
C ASP A 67 -3.47 31.53 -0.24
N GLY A 68 -4.75 31.47 -0.68
CA GLY A 68 -5.26 32.23 -1.80
C GLY A 68 -4.90 31.69 -3.20
N GLU A 69 -4.09 30.61 -3.30
CA GLU A 69 -3.68 30.00 -4.56
C GLU A 69 -4.25 28.59 -4.73
N ILE A 70 -3.96 27.68 -3.76
CA ILE A 70 -4.39 26.30 -3.78
C ILE A 70 -4.95 25.94 -2.40
N ALA A 71 -6.13 25.30 -2.38
CA ALA A 71 -6.71 24.71 -1.17
C ALA A 71 -6.97 23.21 -1.40
N VAL A 72 -6.58 22.38 -0.44
CA VAL A 72 -6.85 20.93 -0.45
C VAL A 72 -7.92 20.61 0.59
N GLU A 73 -8.99 19.97 0.14
CA GLU A 73 -10.05 19.41 0.97
C GLU A 73 -9.87 17.89 1.05
N SER A 74 -9.38 17.38 2.19
CA SER A 74 -9.18 15.96 2.42
C SER A 74 -10.47 15.27 2.86
N SER A 75 -10.66 14.02 2.41
CA SER A 75 -11.83 13.21 2.72
C SER A 75 -11.47 11.75 2.95
N PHE A 76 -11.72 11.26 4.16
CA PHE A 76 -11.53 9.85 4.52
C PHE A 76 -12.53 8.96 3.80
N GLN A 77 -12.04 7.92 3.13
CA GLN A 77 -12.87 7.04 2.29
C GLN A 77 -13.17 5.67 2.90
N GLY A 78 -12.69 5.39 4.09
CA GLY A 78 -12.81 4.07 4.73
C GLY A 78 -11.58 3.21 4.50
N SER A 79 -11.77 1.90 4.35
CA SER A 79 -10.69 1.00 3.98
C SER A 79 -10.26 1.20 2.52
N TYR A 80 -9.08 0.66 2.14
CA TYR A 80 -8.65 0.67 0.73
C TYR A 80 -9.65 -0.01 -0.21
N ALA A 81 -10.33 -1.07 0.24
CA ALA A 81 -11.39 -1.73 -0.54
C ALA A 81 -12.63 -0.82 -0.73
N ASP A 82 -13.00 -0.04 0.31
CA ASP A 82 -14.06 0.96 0.20
C ASP A 82 -13.68 2.07 -0.77
N ALA A 83 -12.46 2.58 -0.67
CA ALA A 83 -11.94 3.63 -1.56
C ALA A 83 -11.91 3.16 -3.02
N GLN A 84 -11.44 1.94 -3.30
CA GLN A 84 -11.45 1.37 -4.65
C GLN A 84 -12.88 1.23 -5.19
N THR A 85 -13.82 0.80 -4.38
CA THR A 85 -15.23 0.68 -4.76
C THR A 85 -15.82 2.06 -5.09
N LYS A 86 -15.60 3.06 -4.24
CA LYS A 86 -16.05 4.43 -4.45
C LYS A 86 -15.38 5.07 -5.69
N TYR A 87 -14.08 4.85 -5.87
CA TYR A 87 -13.38 5.35 -7.06
C TYR A 87 -13.92 4.76 -8.34
N THR A 88 -14.21 3.45 -8.37
CA THR A 88 -14.85 2.80 -9.52
C THR A 88 -16.20 3.44 -9.86
N ALA A 89 -17.02 3.76 -8.86
CA ALA A 89 -18.29 4.46 -9.06
C ALA A 89 -18.07 5.92 -9.53
N ALA A 90 -17.07 6.61 -8.97
CA ALA A 90 -16.72 7.98 -9.36
C ALA A 90 -16.23 8.06 -10.82
N VAL A 91 -15.45 7.07 -11.27
CA VAL A 91 -15.05 6.94 -12.68
C VAL A 91 -16.27 6.82 -13.59
N GLN A 92 -17.26 5.99 -13.21
CA GLN A 92 -18.49 5.81 -14.00
C GLN A 92 -19.36 7.07 -14.06
N SER A 93 -19.37 7.85 -13.00
CA SER A 93 -20.17 9.09 -12.91
C SER A 93 -19.42 10.35 -13.36
N GLY A 94 -18.12 10.26 -13.64
CA GLY A 94 -17.28 11.41 -14.00
C GLY A 94 -17.04 12.38 -12.84
N THR A 95 -16.98 11.87 -11.61
CA THR A 95 -16.82 12.66 -10.37
C THR A 95 -15.59 12.20 -9.55
N THR A 96 -14.49 11.87 -10.23
CA THR A 96 -13.25 11.48 -9.58
C THR A 96 -12.66 12.63 -8.75
N PRO A 97 -11.98 12.36 -7.60
CA PRO A 97 -11.25 13.38 -6.87
C PRO A 97 -10.04 13.86 -7.68
N ASP A 98 -9.49 15.04 -7.36
CA ASP A 98 -8.28 15.55 -8.02
C ASP A 98 -7.05 14.71 -7.67
N VAL A 99 -6.94 14.31 -6.40
CA VAL A 99 -5.89 13.42 -5.89
C VAL A 99 -6.53 12.26 -5.15
N LEU A 100 -6.05 11.06 -5.43
CA LEU A 100 -6.49 9.82 -4.79
C LEU A 100 -5.29 9.09 -4.19
N MET A 101 -5.35 8.78 -2.90
CA MET A 101 -4.45 7.81 -2.27
C MET A 101 -4.97 6.41 -2.58
N MET A 102 -4.07 5.50 -2.99
CA MET A 102 -4.42 4.08 -3.15
C MET A 102 -3.26 3.20 -2.70
N ASN A 103 -3.61 2.07 -2.11
CA ASN A 103 -2.63 1.09 -1.66
C ASN A 103 -1.84 0.48 -2.84
N ASP A 104 -0.71 -0.11 -2.50
CA ASP A 104 0.22 -0.76 -3.41
C ASP A 104 -0.47 -1.79 -4.33
N ILE A 105 -1.28 -2.69 -3.77
CA ILE A 105 -1.93 -3.76 -4.53
C ILE A 105 -2.91 -3.28 -5.61
N SER A 106 -3.40 -2.06 -5.48
CA SER A 106 -4.30 -1.44 -6.47
C SER A 106 -3.54 -0.79 -7.63
N THR A 107 -2.20 -0.77 -7.62
CA THR A 107 -1.39 -0.13 -8.67
C THR A 107 -1.75 -0.64 -10.07
N GLY A 108 -1.89 -1.96 -10.26
CA GLY A 108 -2.29 -2.52 -11.55
C GLY A 108 -3.67 -2.04 -12.01
N PHE A 109 -4.64 -2.00 -11.10
CA PHE A 109 -5.99 -1.47 -11.37
C PHE A 109 -5.95 0.01 -11.75
N MET A 110 -5.17 0.83 -11.03
CA MET A 110 -5.06 2.27 -11.30
C MET A 110 -4.45 2.53 -12.68
N VAL A 111 -3.38 1.82 -13.04
CA VAL A 111 -2.75 1.90 -14.36
C VAL A 111 -3.73 1.46 -15.47
N ASP A 112 -4.42 0.33 -15.29
CA ASP A 112 -5.38 -0.20 -16.26
C ASP A 112 -6.60 0.72 -16.44
N SER A 113 -6.97 1.48 -15.42
CA SER A 113 -8.11 2.43 -15.49
C SER A 113 -7.93 3.51 -16.54
N LYS A 114 -6.66 3.90 -16.83
CA LYS A 114 -6.30 5.03 -17.73
C LYS A 114 -6.98 6.34 -17.36
N LYS A 115 -7.35 6.52 -16.08
CA LYS A 115 -8.06 7.70 -15.57
C LYS A 115 -7.17 8.66 -14.80
N THR A 116 -5.92 8.28 -14.61
CA THR A 116 -4.90 9.09 -13.93
C THR A 116 -3.85 9.56 -14.90
N VAL A 117 -3.24 10.71 -14.61
CA VAL A 117 -2.10 11.23 -15.35
C VAL A 117 -0.83 10.66 -14.74
N PRO A 118 0.03 9.99 -15.52
CA PRO A 118 1.32 9.54 -15.01
C PRO A 118 2.14 10.70 -14.44
N LEU A 119 2.76 10.48 -13.29
CA LEU A 119 3.59 11.50 -12.63
C LEU A 119 4.71 11.99 -13.55
N SER A 120 5.25 11.11 -14.38
CA SER A 120 6.26 11.42 -15.41
C SER A 120 5.87 12.57 -16.36
N THR A 121 4.56 12.81 -16.57
CA THR A 121 4.07 13.93 -17.38
C THR A 121 4.46 15.29 -16.79
N PHE A 122 4.50 15.40 -15.46
CA PHE A 122 4.85 16.64 -14.76
C PHE A 122 6.35 16.74 -14.51
N THR A 123 6.97 15.62 -14.10
CA THR A 123 8.40 15.60 -13.73
C THR A 123 9.33 15.84 -14.91
N ALA A 124 8.89 15.57 -16.14
CA ALA A 124 9.67 15.81 -17.35
C ALA A 124 10.08 17.31 -17.53
N SER A 125 9.31 18.24 -16.97
CA SER A 125 9.58 19.68 -17.00
C SER A 125 10.00 20.27 -15.66
N ASP A 126 9.96 19.50 -14.58
CA ASP A 126 10.34 19.94 -13.24
C ASP A 126 11.82 19.69 -12.97
N THR A 127 12.61 20.74 -13.05
CA THR A 127 14.07 20.68 -12.79
C THR A 127 14.43 20.45 -11.31
N SER A 128 13.46 20.58 -10.39
CA SER A 128 13.66 20.31 -8.98
C SER A 128 13.40 18.84 -8.62
N PHE A 129 12.69 18.11 -9.47
CA PHE A 129 12.44 16.69 -9.30
C PHE A 129 13.68 15.86 -9.64
N SER A 130 14.04 14.95 -8.75
CA SER A 130 15.10 13.95 -8.99
C SER A 130 14.52 12.55 -8.94
N PRO A 131 14.65 11.74 -10.00
CA PRO A 131 14.29 10.31 -9.95
C PRO A 131 15.06 9.54 -8.85
N ASP A 132 16.29 9.98 -8.53
CA ASP A 132 17.15 9.38 -7.50
C ASP A 132 16.68 9.71 -6.07
N SER A 133 15.65 10.55 -5.92
CA SER A 133 15.05 10.83 -4.61
C SER A 133 14.25 9.66 -4.03
N PHE A 134 14.03 8.57 -4.81
CA PHE A 134 13.33 7.38 -4.35
C PHE A 134 14.29 6.21 -4.14
N PRO A 135 14.05 5.35 -3.14
CA PRO A 135 14.71 4.06 -3.06
C PRO A 135 14.44 3.23 -4.33
N PRO A 136 15.42 2.44 -4.84
CA PRO A 136 15.27 1.69 -6.11
C PRO A 136 14.03 0.80 -6.16
N ALA A 137 13.72 0.07 -5.08
CA ALA A 137 12.53 -0.78 -5.01
C ALA A 137 11.22 0.01 -5.12
N VAL A 138 11.18 1.24 -4.60
CA VAL A 138 9.99 2.11 -4.66
C VAL A 138 9.77 2.60 -6.08
N SER A 139 10.84 3.06 -6.76
CA SER A 139 10.77 3.46 -8.17
C SER A 139 10.36 2.31 -9.08
N ALA A 140 10.90 1.11 -8.85
CA ALA A 140 10.55 -0.09 -9.62
C ALA A 140 9.07 -0.47 -9.44
N TYR A 141 8.56 -0.36 -8.20
CA TYR A 141 7.17 -0.71 -7.90
C TYR A 141 6.16 0.18 -8.63
N TYR A 142 6.35 1.50 -8.56
CA TYR A 142 5.42 2.49 -9.15
C TYR A 142 5.83 2.96 -10.55
N GLY A 143 6.78 2.30 -11.19
CA GLY A 143 7.21 2.62 -12.56
C GLY A 143 6.08 2.57 -13.57
N ASP A 144 6.07 3.52 -14.51
CA ASP A 144 5.06 3.65 -15.57
C ASP A 144 5.35 2.76 -16.80
N GLY A 145 6.47 2.05 -16.80
CA GLY A 145 6.95 1.23 -17.94
C GLY A 145 7.67 2.01 -19.02
N ALA A 146 7.72 3.34 -18.94
CA ALA A 146 8.43 4.23 -19.87
C ALA A 146 9.69 4.87 -19.23
N GLY A 147 10.05 4.46 -18.04
CA GLY A 147 11.21 4.97 -17.28
C GLY A 147 10.88 6.08 -16.30
N GLY A 148 9.60 6.40 -16.11
CA GLY A 148 9.09 7.33 -15.11
C GLY A 148 8.20 6.65 -14.08
N LEU A 149 7.46 7.46 -13.31
CA LEU A 149 6.52 6.98 -12.30
C LEU A 149 5.07 7.21 -12.74
N ALA A 150 4.21 6.21 -12.46
CA ALA A 150 2.77 6.33 -12.67
C ALA A 150 2.09 7.18 -11.59
N ALA A 151 2.60 7.15 -10.36
CA ALA A 151 2.05 7.87 -9.21
C ALA A 151 3.17 8.33 -8.27
N MET A 152 2.88 9.24 -7.32
CA MET A 152 3.80 9.69 -6.29
C MET A 152 3.78 8.71 -5.10
N PRO A 153 4.83 7.92 -4.85
CA PRO A 153 4.93 7.10 -3.64
C PRO A 153 4.88 7.98 -2.38
N PHE A 154 4.04 7.62 -1.41
CA PHE A 154 3.86 8.45 -0.20
C PHE A 154 4.21 7.68 1.07
N ALA A 155 3.34 6.78 1.53
CA ALA A 155 3.60 5.97 2.70
C ALA A 155 4.23 4.65 2.27
N VAL A 156 5.49 4.43 2.59
CA VAL A 156 6.22 3.20 2.24
C VAL A 156 6.35 2.32 3.46
N SER A 157 6.05 1.05 3.32
CA SER A 157 6.34 0.02 4.30
C SER A 157 7.01 -1.18 3.62
N GLN A 158 7.57 -2.07 4.41
CA GLN A 158 8.14 -3.32 3.93
C GLN A 158 8.02 -4.41 5.01
N PRO A 159 8.09 -5.70 4.66
CA PRO A 159 8.14 -6.76 5.64
C PRO A 159 9.49 -6.77 6.32
N VAL A 160 9.47 -7.01 7.62
CA VAL A 160 10.65 -7.19 8.46
C VAL A 160 10.41 -8.29 9.49
N MET A 161 11.46 -8.69 10.18
CA MET A 161 11.42 -9.63 11.26
C MET A 161 11.59 -8.91 12.61
N TYR A 162 10.64 -9.12 13.52
CA TYR A 162 10.73 -8.68 14.91
C TYR A 162 11.13 -9.85 15.78
N LEU A 163 12.09 -9.65 16.69
CA LEU A 163 12.55 -10.64 17.65
C LEU A 163 12.26 -10.13 19.07
N ASP A 164 11.54 -10.91 19.88
CA ASP A 164 11.43 -10.67 21.32
C ASP A 164 12.74 -11.03 22.00
N ARG A 165 13.47 -10.02 22.51
CA ARG A 165 14.81 -10.20 23.06
C ARG A 165 14.86 -11.12 24.27
N ASP A 166 13.82 -11.10 25.14
CA ASP A 166 13.75 -11.96 26.31
C ASP A 166 13.55 -13.44 25.92
N LEU A 167 12.56 -13.72 25.08
CA LEU A 167 12.27 -15.08 24.62
C LEU A 167 13.44 -15.68 23.85
N VAL A 168 14.07 -14.89 22.95
CA VAL A 168 15.25 -15.30 22.18
C VAL A 168 16.41 -15.64 23.11
N THR A 169 16.74 -14.74 24.07
CA THR A 169 17.84 -14.94 25.01
C THR A 169 17.60 -16.14 25.93
N ARG A 170 16.39 -16.33 26.45
CA ARG A 170 16.01 -17.47 27.29
C ARG A 170 16.08 -18.81 26.55
N SER A 171 16.02 -18.77 25.23
CA SER A 171 16.16 -19.95 24.36
C SER A 171 17.62 -20.26 24.00
N GLY A 172 18.58 -19.53 24.57
CA GLY A 172 20.01 -19.68 24.28
C GLY A 172 20.40 -19.16 22.91
N LEU A 173 19.61 -18.27 22.33
CA LEU A 173 19.86 -17.61 21.04
C LEU A 173 20.30 -16.16 21.27
N ASP A 174 20.98 -15.58 20.29
CA ASP A 174 21.50 -14.23 20.36
C ASP A 174 20.61 -13.27 19.54
N PRO A 175 19.84 -12.36 20.18
CA PRO A 175 19.00 -11.40 19.47
C PRO A 175 19.78 -10.36 18.66
N ASP A 176 21.09 -10.23 18.87
CA ASP A 176 21.96 -9.32 18.11
C ASP A 176 22.62 -10.00 16.90
N SER A 177 22.40 -11.33 16.76
CA SER A 177 22.80 -12.13 15.59
C SER A 177 21.57 -12.83 14.98
N PRO A 178 20.63 -12.08 14.40
CA PRO A 178 19.34 -12.59 13.93
C PRO A 178 19.49 -13.62 12.82
N PRO A 179 18.53 -14.56 12.69
CA PRO A 179 18.52 -15.52 11.60
C PRO A 179 18.36 -14.80 10.26
N ARG A 180 19.02 -15.28 9.22
CA ARG A 180 19.04 -14.64 7.89
C ARG A 180 18.22 -15.38 6.86
N THR A 181 17.95 -16.65 7.09
CA THR A 181 17.17 -17.49 6.19
C THR A 181 15.90 -18.00 6.84
N LEU A 182 14.90 -18.30 6.04
CA LEU A 182 13.65 -18.87 6.55
C LEU A 182 13.87 -20.22 7.24
N ALA A 183 14.89 -20.97 6.82
CA ALA A 183 15.26 -22.23 7.49
C ALA A 183 15.78 -21.99 8.92
N GLU A 184 16.60 -20.95 9.10
CA GLU A 184 17.09 -20.56 10.43
C GLU A 184 15.95 -20.01 11.28
N VAL A 185 15.03 -19.20 10.73
CA VAL A 185 13.82 -18.71 11.44
C VAL A 185 12.99 -19.88 11.95
N ALA A 186 12.75 -20.90 11.12
CA ALA A 186 12.00 -22.08 11.57
C ALA A 186 12.73 -22.84 12.69
N SER A 187 14.06 -23.01 12.57
CA SER A 187 14.86 -23.64 13.64
C SER A 187 14.83 -22.84 14.93
N TRP A 188 14.85 -21.49 14.84
CA TRP A 188 14.72 -20.64 16.02
C TRP A 188 13.33 -20.76 16.64
N ALA A 189 12.27 -20.80 15.82
CA ALA A 189 10.90 -20.97 16.28
C ALA A 189 10.73 -22.26 17.10
N GLU A 190 11.24 -23.39 16.58
CA GLU A 190 11.23 -24.68 17.29
C GLU A 190 12.00 -24.59 18.63
N LYS A 191 13.18 -23.95 18.65
CA LYS A 191 13.98 -23.77 19.88
C LYS A 191 13.31 -22.90 20.91
N ILE A 192 12.71 -21.77 20.49
CA ILE A 192 11.99 -20.85 21.37
C ILE A 192 10.79 -21.58 21.99
N HIS A 193 10.01 -22.29 21.18
CA HIS A 193 8.88 -23.06 21.67
C HIS A 193 9.31 -24.13 22.70
N ALA A 194 10.32 -24.91 22.38
CA ALA A 194 10.82 -25.97 23.26
C ALA A 194 11.39 -25.45 24.59
N ALA A 195 12.07 -24.29 24.57
CA ALA A 195 12.72 -23.73 25.75
C ALA A 195 11.78 -22.94 26.65
N THR A 196 10.77 -22.29 26.09
CA THR A 196 9.96 -21.30 26.82
C THR A 196 8.48 -21.66 26.93
N GLY A 197 7.97 -22.54 26.08
CA GLY A 197 6.54 -22.83 25.91
C GLY A 197 5.76 -21.72 25.19
N ALA A 198 6.40 -20.57 24.84
CA ALA A 198 5.81 -19.55 23.98
C ALA A 198 5.78 -20.04 22.53
N SER A 199 4.96 -19.42 21.67
CA SER A 199 5.07 -19.67 20.24
C SER A 199 6.38 -19.09 19.71
N GLY A 200 7.10 -19.85 18.89
CA GLY A 200 8.37 -19.41 18.32
C GLY A 200 8.20 -18.41 17.22
N LEU A 201 7.16 -18.57 16.38
CA LEU A 201 6.89 -17.74 15.18
C LEU A 201 5.44 -17.33 15.10
N THR A 202 5.19 -16.17 14.51
CA THR A 202 3.91 -15.77 13.89
C THR A 202 4.19 -14.90 12.67
N MET A 203 3.22 -14.75 11.77
CA MET A 203 3.34 -13.86 10.63
C MET A 203 2.01 -13.23 10.26
N ASN A 204 2.05 -12.09 9.57
CA ASN A 204 0.84 -11.43 9.09
C ASN A 204 0.12 -12.29 8.05
N MET A 205 -1.10 -12.69 8.39
CA MET A 205 -1.98 -13.52 7.57
C MET A 205 -3.29 -12.79 7.22
N SER A 206 -3.35 -11.48 7.43
CA SER A 206 -4.55 -10.69 7.07
C SER A 206 -4.77 -10.62 5.55
N ASP A 207 -3.71 -10.80 4.79
CA ASP A 207 -3.69 -10.90 3.33
C ASP A 207 -2.55 -11.82 2.85
N SER A 208 -2.36 -11.94 1.53
CA SER A 208 -1.32 -12.81 0.96
C SER A 208 0.07 -12.19 0.88
N TRP A 209 0.28 -11.00 1.43
CA TRP A 209 1.54 -10.26 1.25
C TRP A 209 2.77 -11.03 1.73
N MET A 210 2.68 -11.72 2.90
CA MET A 210 3.78 -12.55 3.39
C MET A 210 4.07 -13.76 2.47
N ILE A 211 3.07 -14.30 1.79
CA ILE A 211 3.25 -15.40 0.84
C ILE A 211 3.95 -14.92 -0.43
N GLU A 212 3.60 -13.74 -0.92
CA GLU A 212 4.28 -13.07 -2.03
C GLU A 212 5.76 -12.79 -1.70
N GLN A 213 6.04 -12.36 -0.45
CA GLN A 213 7.40 -12.11 0.02
C GLN A 213 8.33 -13.32 -0.14
N MET A 214 7.81 -14.55 -0.02
CA MET A 214 8.63 -15.74 -0.14
C MET A 214 9.21 -15.93 -1.54
N SER A 215 8.47 -15.53 -2.57
CA SER A 215 8.99 -15.47 -3.93
C SER A 215 10.05 -14.37 -4.07
N ALA A 216 9.73 -13.15 -3.64
CA ALA A 216 10.65 -12.01 -3.72
C ALA A 216 11.94 -12.25 -2.93
N ALA A 217 11.85 -12.81 -1.72
CA ALA A 217 13.01 -13.18 -0.88
C ALA A 217 13.87 -14.32 -1.47
N GLY A 218 13.37 -15.02 -2.48
CA GLY A 218 14.08 -16.00 -3.28
C GLY A 218 14.56 -15.48 -4.63
N GLY A 219 14.28 -14.23 -4.97
CA GLY A 219 14.60 -13.66 -6.27
C GLY A 219 13.81 -14.27 -7.42
N VAL A 220 12.60 -14.79 -7.17
CA VAL A 220 11.73 -15.39 -8.19
C VAL A 220 10.40 -14.64 -8.30
N ASP A 221 9.82 -14.67 -9.49
CA ASP A 221 8.56 -14.01 -9.75
C ASP A 221 7.40 -14.74 -9.05
N PHE A 222 6.44 -13.98 -8.52
CA PHE A 222 5.22 -14.49 -7.92
C PHE A 222 4.11 -14.71 -8.94
N CYS A 223 4.07 -13.91 -10.01
CA CYS A 223 3.14 -14.08 -11.10
C CYS A 223 3.84 -14.08 -12.47
N THR A 224 3.20 -14.65 -13.47
CA THR A 224 3.76 -14.88 -14.82
C THR A 224 2.92 -14.19 -15.89
N PRO A 225 3.58 -13.63 -16.95
CA PRO A 225 5.01 -13.44 -17.12
C PRO A 225 5.55 -12.25 -16.33
N ASP A 226 6.83 -12.28 -15.98
CA ASP A 226 7.66 -11.16 -15.50
C ASP A 226 7.04 -10.32 -14.37
N ASN A 227 6.32 -10.93 -13.46
CA ASN A 227 5.53 -10.24 -12.43
C ASN A 227 4.58 -9.14 -12.99
N GLY A 228 4.19 -9.23 -14.28
CA GLY A 228 3.40 -8.20 -14.95
C GLY A 228 4.13 -6.87 -15.13
N ARG A 229 5.47 -6.89 -15.10
CA ARG A 229 6.34 -5.72 -15.26
C ARG A 229 6.81 -5.53 -16.70
N GLY A 230 6.64 -6.56 -17.54
CA GLY A 230 6.88 -6.51 -18.99
C GLY A 230 5.71 -5.90 -19.78
N SER A 231 5.71 -6.19 -21.09
CA SER A 231 4.64 -5.77 -22.03
C SER A 231 3.38 -6.64 -21.95
N ASP A 232 3.54 -7.88 -21.48
CA ASP A 232 2.47 -8.86 -21.48
C ASP A 232 1.66 -8.82 -20.18
N ARG A 233 0.36 -9.01 -20.27
CA ARG A 233 -0.50 -9.11 -19.10
C ARG A 233 -0.23 -10.39 -18.32
N VAL A 234 -0.34 -10.31 -16.99
CA VAL A 234 -0.28 -11.49 -16.11
C VAL A 234 -1.34 -12.52 -16.52
N THR A 235 -0.94 -13.79 -16.53
CA THR A 235 -1.80 -14.93 -16.89
C THR A 235 -2.02 -15.93 -15.75
N GLY A 236 -1.14 -15.91 -14.73
CA GLY A 236 -1.22 -16.83 -13.59
C GLY A 236 -0.32 -16.43 -12.42
N LEU A 237 -0.52 -17.10 -11.30
CA LEU A 237 0.39 -17.07 -10.14
C LEU A 237 1.32 -18.29 -10.19
N GLN A 238 2.47 -18.23 -9.50
CA GLN A 238 3.45 -19.32 -9.40
C GLN A 238 3.41 -19.96 -8.00
N LEU A 239 2.23 -20.37 -7.55
CA LEU A 239 2.03 -20.93 -6.21
C LEU A 239 2.56 -22.35 -6.05
N THR A 240 2.76 -23.08 -7.15
CA THR A 240 3.33 -24.43 -7.19
C THR A 240 4.84 -24.44 -7.41
N SER A 241 5.50 -23.27 -7.41
CA SER A 241 6.96 -23.20 -7.47
C SER A 241 7.61 -23.90 -6.27
N PRO A 242 8.81 -24.48 -6.44
CA PRO A 242 9.51 -25.15 -5.33
C PRO A 242 9.71 -24.24 -4.10
N THR A 243 9.90 -22.94 -4.32
CA THR A 243 10.03 -21.93 -3.26
C THR A 243 8.74 -21.83 -2.45
N GLN A 244 7.59 -21.71 -3.12
CA GLN A 244 6.29 -21.58 -2.45
C GLN A 244 5.86 -22.87 -1.76
N VAL A 245 5.98 -24.00 -2.44
CA VAL A 245 5.64 -25.32 -1.85
C VAL A 245 6.51 -25.60 -0.62
N GLY A 246 7.83 -25.44 -0.73
CA GLY A 246 8.75 -25.67 0.38
C GLY A 246 8.52 -24.71 1.57
N PHE A 247 8.07 -23.47 1.29
CA PHE A 247 7.65 -22.54 2.33
C PHE A 247 6.38 -23.04 3.05
N MET A 248 5.35 -23.42 2.32
CA MET A 248 4.08 -23.88 2.86
C MET A 248 4.24 -25.18 3.67
N GLU A 249 5.03 -26.13 3.20
CA GLU A 249 5.35 -27.37 3.94
C GLU A 249 6.04 -27.07 5.28
N ARG A 250 6.97 -26.11 5.29
CA ARG A 250 7.66 -25.67 6.50
C ARG A 250 6.71 -25.02 7.50
N LEU A 251 5.83 -24.12 7.04
CA LEU A 251 4.83 -23.51 7.90
C LEU A 251 3.85 -24.53 8.47
N GLN A 252 3.37 -25.46 7.62
CA GLN A 252 2.47 -26.52 8.06
C GLN A 252 3.09 -27.34 9.21
N LYS A 253 4.37 -27.68 9.10
CA LYS A 253 5.09 -28.37 10.17
C LYS A 253 5.11 -27.55 11.46
N LEU A 254 5.44 -26.25 11.40
CA LEU A 254 5.48 -25.38 12.56
C LEU A 254 4.10 -25.17 13.22
N PHE A 255 3.01 -25.23 12.45
CA PHE A 255 1.65 -25.24 13.01
C PHE A 255 1.34 -26.57 13.71
N GLN A 256 1.72 -27.70 13.10
CA GLN A 256 1.45 -29.03 13.64
C GLN A 256 2.18 -29.31 14.95
N ASP A 257 3.40 -28.80 15.11
CA ASP A 257 4.21 -28.99 16.32
C ASP A 257 4.00 -27.89 17.37
N GLY A 258 3.15 -26.87 17.08
CA GLY A 258 2.82 -25.77 17.99
C GLY A 258 3.87 -24.65 18.05
N SER A 259 4.95 -24.74 17.27
CA SER A 259 6.00 -23.70 17.22
C SER A 259 5.53 -22.40 16.57
N MET A 260 4.46 -22.44 15.78
CA MET A 260 3.89 -21.25 15.14
C MET A 260 2.47 -20.95 15.65
N LEU A 261 2.25 -19.70 16.06
CA LEU A 261 0.93 -19.17 16.35
C LEU A 261 0.21 -18.81 15.04
N ASN A 262 -0.98 -19.37 14.84
CA ASN A 262 -1.88 -18.92 13.78
C ASN A 262 -2.75 -17.76 14.30
N PRO A 263 -2.55 -16.52 13.86
CA PRO A 263 -3.33 -15.37 14.30
C PRO A 263 -4.69 -15.27 13.57
N GLY A 264 -4.98 -16.16 12.62
CA GLY A 264 -6.03 -15.96 11.64
C GLY A 264 -5.75 -14.73 10.77
N THR A 265 -6.79 -13.98 10.43
CA THR A 265 -6.68 -12.73 9.66
C THR A 265 -6.65 -11.48 10.54
N ASP A 266 -6.53 -11.61 11.87
CA ASP A 266 -6.47 -10.48 12.80
C ASP A 266 -5.02 -10.05 13.06
N ASN A 267 -4.57 -9.10 12.27
CA ASN A 267 -3.22 -8.53 12.41
C ASN A 267 -3.02 -7.82 13.76
N SER A 268 -4.06 -7.21 14.33
CA SER A 268 -3.96 -6.53 15.63
C SER A 268 -3.76 -7.52 16.78
N ALA A 269 -4.47 -8.66 16.73
CA ALA A 269 -4.27 -9.75 17.68
C ALA A 269 -2.86 -10.34 17.60
N MET A 270 -2.31 -10.48 16.38
CA MET A 270 -0.94 -10.93 16.16
C MET A 270 0.08 -10.00 16.81
N VAL A 271 0.01 -8.69 16.51
CA VAL A 271 0.92 -7.67 17.08
C VAL A 271 0.79 -7.63 18.60
N SER A 272 -0.43 -7.72 19.13
CA SER A 272 -0.67 -7.76 20.58
C SER A 272 -0.08 -9.00 21.25
N ALA A 273 -0.13 -10.17 20.59
CA ALA A 273 0.50 -11.40 21.08
C ALA A 273 2.01 -11.25 21.18
N PHE A 274 2.66 -10.66 20.16
CA PHE A 274 4.09 -10.36 20.19
C PHE A 274 4.42 -9.34 21.29
N ALA A 275 3.75 -8.19 21.34
CA ALA A 275 4.00 -7.13 22.33
C ALA A 275 3.79 -7.60 23.80
N SER A 276 3.04 -8.68 24.02
CA SER A 276 2.82 -9.30 25.34
C SER A 276 3.78 -10.46 25.67
N GLY A 277 4.81 -10.70 24.84
CA GLY A 277 5.81 -11.74 25.07
C GLY A 277 5.29 -13.18 24.90
N LYS A 278 4.27 -13.38 24.07
CA LYS A 278 3.71 -14.72 23.77
C LYS A 278 4.32 -15.35 22.53
N VAL A 279 5.08 -14.60 21.75
CA VAL A 279 5.68 -15.02 20.49
C VAL A 279 7.09 -14.47 20.37
N GLY A 280 8.05 -15.34 20.02
CA GLY A 280 9.47 -14.98 19.94
C GLY A 280 9.86 -14.26 18.65
N ILE A 281 9.26 -14.63 17.52
CA ILE A 281 9.54 -14.08 16.19
C ILE A 281 8.23 -13.67 15.52
N MET A 282 8.17 -12.45 14.99
CA MET A 282 7.01 -11.97 14.22
C MET A 282 7.46 -11.43 12.86
N LEU A 283 6.90 -11.96 11.78
CA LEU A 283 7.10 -11.44 10.42
C LEU A 283 5.91 -10.55 10.05
N THR A 284 6.14 -9.24 9.91
CA THR A 284 5.09 -8.28 9.55
C THR A 284 5.68 -6.97 9.01
N SER A 285 4.80 -6.00 8.72
CA SER A 285 5.16 -4.68 8.19
C SER A 285 5.98 -3.85 9.19
N THR A 286 6.87 -3.01 8.68
CA THR A 286 7.53 -1.93 9.44
C THR A 286 6.54 -1.01 10.14
N GLY A 287 5.35 -0.79 9.57
CA GLY A 287 4.29 0.01 10.20
C GLY A 287 3.76 -0.53 11.53
N ALA A 288 4.10 -1.77 11.90
CA ALA A 288 3.76 -2.32 13.22
C ALA A 288 4.71 -1.87 14.34
N TYR A 289 5.86 -1.24 14.03
CA TYR A 289 6.95 -1.02 15.00
C TYR A 289 6.51 -0.29 16.26
N THR A 290 5.81 0.81 16.12
CA THR A 290 5.36 1.62 17.27
C THR A 290 4.36 0.90 18.18
N THR A 291 3.63 -0.07 17.65
CA THR A 291 2.66 -0.90 18.39
C THR A 291 3.29 -2.17 18.94
N ALA A 292 4.20 -2.78 18.20
CA ALA A 292 4.90 -4.01 18.58
C ALA A 292 5.91 -3.76 19.73
N ASP A 293 6.58 -2.62 19.70
CA ASP A 293 7.54 -2.21 20.74
C ASP A 293 7.37 -0.73 21.12
N PRO A 294 6.30 -0.38 21.87
CA PRO A 294 6.03 1.02 22.24
C PRO A 294 7.14 1.67 23.06
N LYS A 295 7.99 0.88 23.73
CA LYS A 295 9.13 1.38 24.53
C LYS A 295 10.45 1.39 23.76
N LYS A 296 10.46 0.85 22.54
CA LYS A 296 11.65 0.76 21.67
C LYS A 296 12.87 0.06 22.33
N ALA A 297 12.62 -0.93 23.16
CA ALA A 297 13.65 -1.58 23.98
C ALA A 297 13.47 -3.10 24.14
N ALA A 298 12.31 -3.63 23.82
CA ALA A 298 11.98 -5.04 24.04
C ALA A 298 12.23 -5.92 22.80
N SER A 299 12.36 -5.31 21.62
CA SER A 299 12.56 -6.04 20.37
C SER A 299 13.83 -5.65 19.63
N THR A 300 14.35 -6.59 18.83
CA THR A 300 15.27 -6.34 17.73
C THR A 300 14.48 -6.42 16.43
N VAL A 301 14.65 -5.44 15.53
CA VAL A 301 14.16 -5.53 14.16
C VAL A 301 15.30 -5.93 13.25
N ALA A 302 15.06 -6.94 12.44
CA ALA A 302 16.03 -7.45 11.47
C ALA A 302 15.41 -7.53 10.07
N ALA A 303 16.27 -7.66 9.08
CA ALA A 303 15.84 -7.85 7.71
C ALA A 303 14.94 -9.09 7.56
N PHE A 304 14.03 -9.02 6.60
CA PHE A 304 13.18 -10.15 6.25
C PHE A 304 14.04 -11.33 5.79
N PRO A 305 13.77 -12.57 6.24
CA PRO A 305 14.65 -13.72 5.95
C PRO A 305 14.58 -14.11 4.48
N SER A 306 15.73 -14.41 3.88
CA SER A 306 15.81 -14.92 2.52
C SER A 306 15.30 -16.36 2.41
N THR A 307 14.85 -16.75 1.22
CA THR A 307 14.49 -18.13 0.88
C THR A 307 15.53 -18.79 -0.01
N ALA A 308 16.37 -18.01 -0.69
CA ALA A 308 17.50 -18.44 -1.51
C ALA A 308 18.57 -17.33 -1.60
N GLU A 309 19.75 -17.67 -2.06
CA GLU A 309 20.79 -16.70 -2.44
C GLU A 309 20.56 -16.28 -3.89
N SER A 310 20.27 -15.00 -4.13
CA SER A 310 20.05 -14.42 -5.46
C SER A 310 20.27 -12.90 -5.39
N ASP A 311 20.92 -12.35 -6.42
CA ASP A 311 21.09 -10.90 -6.56
C ASP A 311 19.74 -10.18 -6.83
N ASP A 312 18.73 -10.92 -7.30
CA ASP A 312 17.37 -10.42 -7.53
C ASP A 312 16.49 -10.52 -6.27
N ALA A 313 16.99 -11.17 -5.21
CA ALA A 313 16.24 -11.33 -3.96
C ALA A 313 16.09 -10.00 -3.23
N GLY A 314 14.88 -9.79 -2.73
CA GLY A 314 14.53 -8.59 -1.99
C GLY A 314 13.18 -8.74 -1.31
N VAL A 315 12.53 -7.61 -1.04
CA VAL A 315 11.20 -7.58 -0.46
C VAL A 315 10.27 -6.73 -1.30
N VAL A 316 9.03 -7.16 -1.47
CA VAL A 316 8.00 -6.33 -2.10
C VAL A 316 7.55 -5.28 -1.10
N ILE A 317 7.65 -4.01 -1.49
CA ILE A 317 7.16 -2.91 -0.65
C ILE A 317 5.64 -3.00 -0.48
N GLY A 318 5.16 -2.37 0.58
CA GLY A 318 3.76 -2.09 0.84
C GLY A 318 3.54 -0.61 1.05
N GLY A 319 2.31 -0.22 1.30
CA GLY A 319 1.93 1.15 1.59
C GLY A 319 0.99 1.74 0.56
N ASN A 320 1.24 2.97 0.13
CA ASN A 320 0.38 3.65 -0.83
C ASN A 320 1.11 4.70 -1.68
N ALA A 321 0.44 5.10 -2.74
CA ALA A 321 0.85 6.21 -3.60
C ALA A 321 -0.32 7.17 -3.85
N LEU A 322 0.02 8.39 -4.26
CA LEU A 322 -0.89 9.46 -4.60
C LEU A 322 -1.03 9.54 -6.13
N TRP A 323 -2.25 9.43 -6.60
CA TRP A 323 -2.61 9.40 -8.01
C TRP A 323 -3.28 10.71 -8.39
N ILE A 324 -2.88 11.32 -9.50
CA ILE A 324 -3.48 12.55 -10.02
C ILE A 324 -4.52 12.15 -11.07
N SER A 325 -5.75 12.58 -10.91
CA SER A 325 -6.82 12.30 -11.88
C SER A 325 -6.62 13.12 -13.17
N GLY A 326 -6.96 12.49 -14.31
CA GLY A 326 -6.84 13.07 -15.64
C GLY A 326 -8.16 13.59 -16.19
N ASP A 327 -9.02 12.66 -16.60
CA ASP A 327 -10.28 12.99 -17.27
C ASP A 327 -11.21 13.84 -16.38
N GLY A 328 -11.71 14.94 -16.92
CA GLY A 328 -12.63 15.82 -16.20
C GLY A 328 -11.96 16.88 -15.31
N HIS A 329 -10.62 16.85 -15.20
CA HIS A 329 -9.83 17.82 -14.43
C HIS A 329 -9.03 18.72 -15.35
N SER A 330 -9.09 20.04 -15.11
CA SER A 330 -8.37 21.03 -15.90
C SER A 330 -6.85 20.92 -15.70
N ASP A 331 -6.06 21.43 -16.64
CA ASP A 331 -4.60 21.53 -16.51
C ASP A 331 -4.18 22.32 -15.25
N ALA A 332 -4.98 23.29 -14.81
CA ALA A 332 -4.72 24.04 -13.58
C ALA A 332 -4.88 23.15 -12.34
N GLN A 333 -5.96 22.35 -12.28
CA GLN A 333 -6.19 21.37 -11.20
C GLN A 333 -5.09 20.31 -11.18
N GLN A 334 -4.72 19.75 -12.32
CA GLN A 334 -3.66 18.74 -12.39
C GLN A 334 -2.29 19.30 -11.96
N ARG A 335 -1.94 20.55 -12.33
CA ARG A 335 -0.71 21.20 -11.84
C ARG A 335 -0.76 21.50 -10.34
N ALA A 336 -1.89 21.95 -9.83
CA ALA A 336 -2.09 22.15 -8.38
C ALA A 336 -1.99 20.82 -7.62
N ALA A 337 -2.58 19.74 -8.16
CA ALA A 337 -2.44 18.38 -7.62
C ALA A 337 -0.97 17.92 -7.60
N TYR A 338 -0.22 18.19 -8.68
CA TYR A 338 1.21 17.89 -8.71
C TYR A 338 1.99 18.68 -7.65
N ALA A 339 1.69 19.96 -7.44
CA ALA A 339 2.31 20.75 -6.37
C ALA A 339 2.05 20.14 -4.99
N PHE A 340 0.81 19.70 -4.73
CA PHE A 340 0.45 19.04 -3.47
C PHE A 340 1.18 17.71 -3.25
N VAL A 341 1.20 16.82 -4.24
CA VAL A 341 1.88 15.52 -4.09
C VAL A 341 3.40 15.69 -4.01
N SER A 342 3.98 16.70 -4.67
CA SER A 342 5.40 17.05 -4.58
C SER A 342 5.76 17.61 -3.20
N PHE A 343 4.90 18.43 -2.59
CA PHE A 343 5.05 18.87 -1.20
C PHE A 343 5.09 17.66 -0.26
N LEU A 344 4.15 16.73 -0.41
CA LEU A 344 4.08 15.51 0.42
C LEU A 344 5.31 14.59 0.24
N HIS A 345 6.00 14.66 -0.90
CA HIS A 345 7.24 13.93 -1.15
C HIS A 345 8.51 14.67 -0.70
N SER A 346 8.43 15.93 -0.30
CA SER A 346 9.64 16.66 0.15
C SER A 346 10.36 15.95 1.31
N ALA A 347 11.68 16.10 1.39
CA ALA A 347 12.50 15.41 2.39
C ALA A 347 12.06 15.71 3.83
N GLU A 348 11.71 16.97 4.12
CA GLU A 348 11.23 17.42 5.43
C GLU A 348 9.89 16.78 5.78
N VAL A 349 8.93 16.75 4.83
CA VAL A 349 7.62 16.14 5.04
C VAL A 349 7.78 14.64 5.23
N GLN A 350 8.56 13.97 4.39
CA GLN A 350 8.79 12.53 4.48
C GLN A 350 9.49 12.12 5.78
N SER A 351 10.43 12.93 6.29
CA SER A 351 11.05 12.65 7.59
C SER A 351 10.09 12.84 8.76
N ALA A 352 9.24 13.87 8.73
CA ALA A 352 8.20 14.09 9.73
C ALA A 352 7.17 12.96 9.72
N TRP A 353 6.67 12.60 8.53
CA TRP A 353 5.75 11.49 8.30
C TRP A 353 6.27 10.16 8.86
N ALA A 354 7.51 9.79 8.49
CA ALA A 354 8.13 8.55 8.96
C ALA A 354 8.26 8.52 10.48
N ASN A 355 8.70 9.62 11.09
CA ASN A 355 8.86 9.72 12.55
C ASN A 355 7.52 9.64 13.31
N ALA A 356 6.45 10.23 12.77
CA ALA A 356 5.14 10.27 13.41
C ALA A 356 4.36 8.95 13.27
N THR A 357 4.55 8.23 12.15
CA THR A 357 3.67 7.13 11.76
C THR A 357 4.31 5.74 11.82
N GLY A 358 5.65 5.67 11.73
CA GLY A 358 6.40 4.42 11.60
C GLY A 358 6.47 3.89 10.15
N TYR A 359 5.89 4.57 9.18
CA TYR A 359 6.18 4.31 7.76
C TYR A 359 7.63 4.70 7.45
N LEU A 360 8.17 4.18 6.36
CA LEU A 360 9.48 4.59 5.86
C LEU A 360 9.32 5.80 4.92
N ALA A 361 10.35 6.64 4.90
CA ALA A 361 10.37 7.76 3.98
C ALA A 361 10.50 7.29 2.53
N SER A 362 9.63 7.78 1.66
CA SER A 362 9.74 7.55 0.21
C SER A 362 10.83 8.41 -0.42
N ASN A 363 11.29 9.46 0.24
CA ASN A 363 12.35 10.36 -0.21
C ASN A 363 13.68 10.04 0.49
N THR A 364 14.70 9.69 -0.28
CA THR A 364 16.04 9.36 0.22
C THR A 364 16.72 10.53 0.97
N GLY A 365 16.39 11.78 0.59
CA GLY A 365 16.88 12.99 1.27
C GLY A 365 16.37 13.14 2.70
N ALA A 366 15.28 12.46 3.07
CA ALA A 366 14.72 12.50 4.43
C ALA A 366 15.75 12.10 5.49
N ALA A 367 16.63 11.15 5.20
CA ALA A 367 17.70 10.70 6.09
C ALA A 367 18.68 11.82 6.49
N SER A 368 18.83 12.84 5.66
CA SER A 368 19.75 13.97 5.88
C SER A 368 19.11 15.14 6.64
N THR A 369 17.80 15.12 6.87
CA THR A 369 17.12 16.12 7.70
C THR A 369 17.45 15.91 9.18
N ALA A 370 17.26 16.93 10.01
CA ALA A 370 17.48 16.80 11.46
C ALA A 370 16.58 15.71 12.09
N THR A 371 15.31 15.65 11.69
CA THR A 371 14.35 14.64 12.16
C THR A 371 14.73 13.24 11.69
N GLY A 372 15.07 13.07 10.41
CA GLY A 372 15.47 11.77 9.87
C GLY A 372 16.76 11.24 10.47
N ALA A 373 17.77 12.09 10.61
CA ALA A 373 19.03 11.72 11.26
C ALA A 373 18.81 11.30 12.73
N ALA A 374 17.93 11.98 13.47
CA ALA A 374 17.57 11.60 14.83
C ALA A 374 16.83 10.26 14.89
N SER A 375 15.91 9.99 13.95
CA SER A 375 15.19 8.72 13.85
C SER A 375 16.12 7.55 13.54
N LEU A 376 17.11 7.74 12.66
CA LEU A 376 18.12 6.73 12.31
C LEU A 376 19.13 6.42 13.42
N ALA A 377 19.13 7.17 14.52
CA ALA A 377 19.89 6.80 15.72
C ALA A 377 19.29 5.58 16.44
N ASP A 378 18.03 5.26 16.22
CA ASP A 378 17.40 4.01 16.64
C ASP A 378 17.89 2.87 15.73
N PRO A 379 18.58 1.82 16.26
CA PRO A 379 19.13 0.75 15.45
C PRO A 379 18.06 -0.05 14.70
N ASN A 380 16.84 -0.15 15.24
CA ASN A 380 15.71 -0.83 14.58
C ASN A 380 15.22 -0.02 13.38
N VAL A 381 15.06 1.29 13.52
CA VAL A 381 14.69 2.18 12.41
C VAL A 381 15.77 2.17 11.32
N LYS A 382 17.05 2.16 11.75
CA LYS A 382 18.16 2.05 10.79
C LYS A 382 18.12 0.72 10.03
N ALA A 383 17.88 -0.40 10.69
CA ALA A 383 17.80 -1.70 10.04
C ALA A 383 16.68 -1.74 8.98
N MET A 384 15.53 -1.13 9.28
CA MET A 384 14.44 -0.98 8.33
C MET A 384 14.84 -0.12 7.12
N ALA A 385 15.47 1.03 7.36
CA ALA A 385 15.92 1.94 6.30
C ALA A 385 17.00 1.28 5.42
N ASP A 386 17.95 0.58 6.02
CA ASP A 386 19.02 -0.14 5.31
C ASP A 386 18.44 -1.24 4.41
N GLN A 387 17.43 -2.01 4.87
CA GLN A 387 16.77 -3.00 4.02
C GLN A 387 16.12 -2.36 2.80
N LEU A 388 15.37 -1.27 2.98
CA LEU A 388 14.73 -0.57 1.85
C LEU A 388 15.76 -0.06 0.83
N ALA A 389 16.84 0.55 1.32
CA ALA A 389 17.90 1.09 0.48
C ALA A 389 18.67 0.00 -0.31
N ASN A 390 18.76 -1.20 0.25
CA ASN A 390 19.48 -2.33 -0.36
C ASN A 390 18.57 -3.30 -1.13
N THR A 391 17.25 -3.10 -1.13
CA THR A 391 16.33 -3.92 -1.93
C THR A 391 16.51 -3.57 -3.42
N PRO A 392 16.83 -4.56 -4.29
CA PRO A 392 17.10 -4.31 -5.70
C PRO A 392 15.84 -3.90 -6.47
N ALA A 393 16.04 -3.23 -7.59
CA ALA A 393 14.98 -2.91 -8.55
C ALA A 393 14.70 -4.09 -9.51
N SER A 394 14.64 -5.32 -8.98
CA SER A 394 14.34 -6.51 -9.75
C SER A 394 12.83 -6.72 -9.92
N ASN A 395 12.40 -7.50 -10.92
CA ASN A 395 10.99 -7.89 -11.07
C ASN A 395 10.47 -8.63 -9.84
N ALA A 396 11.30 -9.51 -9.25
CA ALA A 396 10.97 -10.24 -8.04
C ALA A 396 10.67 -9.31 -6.86
N ALA A 397 11.57 -8.34 -6.58
CA ALA A 397 11.39 -7.36 -5.51
C ALA A 397 10.32 -6.31 -5.82
N ALA A 398 10.08 -6.00 -7.10
CA ALA A 398 8.97 -5.14 -7.50
C ALA A 398 7.59 -5.81 -7.33
N GLY A 399 7.55 -7.14 -7.22
CA GLY A 399 6.32 -7.90 -6.98
C GLY A 399 5.34 -7.92 -8.14
N CYS A 400 4.25 -8.65 -7.96
CA CYS A 400 3.23 -8.86 -8.99
C CYS A 400 2.38 -7.59 -9.23
N ARG A 401 2.28 -7.18 -10.50
CA ARG A 401 1.44 -6.07 -10.95
C ARG A 401 0.33 -6.53 -11.87
N THR A 402 -0.88 -6.65 -11.37
CA THR A 402 -2.10 -6.91 -12.13
C THR A 402 -3.28 -6.24 -11.44
N GLY A 403 -4.24 -5.74 -12.21
CA GLY A 403 -5.44 -5.16 -11.63
C GLY A 403 -6.38 -6.20 -10.99
N ALA A 404 -6.16 -7.48 -11.25
CA ALA A 404 -6.84 -8.58 -10.56
C ALA A 404 -6.33 -8.80 -9.12
N PHE A 405 -5.19 -8.21 -8.72
CA PHE A 405 -4.45 -8.57 -7.52
C PHE A 405 -5.27 -8.50 -6.23
N PRO A 406 -6.13 -7.49 -6.00
CA PRO A 406 -6.98 -7.47 -4.80
C PRO A 406 -7.85 -8.71 -4.62
N SER A 407 -8.39 -9.28 -5.72
CA SER A 407 -9.19 -10.50 -5.66
C SER A 407 -8.35 -11.77 -5.49
N LEU A 408 -7.11 -11.77 -5.99
CA LEU A 408 -6.20 -12.90 -5.90
C LEU A 408 -5.74 -13.13 -4.47
N ARG A 409 -5.52 -12.07 -3.70
CA ARG A 409 -5.08 -12.17 -2.30
C ARG A 409 -6.01 -13.02 -1.45
N SER A 410 -7.32 -12.89 -1.62
CA SER A 410 -8.30 -13.73 -0.89
C SER A 410 -8.22 -15.22 -1.29
N THR A 411 -7.90 -15.51 -2.54
CA THR A 411 -7.69 -16.89 -3.00
C THR A 411 -6.44 -17.52 -2.38
N VAL A 412 -5.33 -16.78 -2.37
CA VAL A 412 -4.06 -17.24 -1.80
C VAL A 412 -4.16 -17.43 -0.29
N ILE A 413 -4.81 -16.50 0.43
CA ILE A 413 -5.01 -16.62 1.88
C ILE A 413 -5.93 -17.79 2.25
N GLY A 414 -6.92 -18.06 1.39
CA GLY A 414 -7.78 -19.25 1.55
C GLY A 414 -7.01 -20.56 1.42
N ALA A 415 -6.07 -20.66 0.48
CA ALA A 415 -5.18 -21.81 0.35
C ALA A 415 -4.26 -21.96 1.55
N PHE A 416 -3.65 -20.85 2.01
CA PHE A 416 -2.82 -20.87 3.21
C PHE A 416 -3.60 -21.36 4.45
N THR A 417 -4.82 -20.90 4.64
CA THR A 417 -5.66 -21.33 5.77
C THR A 417 -5.89 -22.83 5.74
N GLN A 418 -6.19 -23.41 4.57
CA GLN A 418 -6.36 -24.86 4.41
C GLN A 418 -5.06 -25.64 4.73
N VAL A 419 -3.91 -25.14 4.27
CA VAL A 419 -2.59 -25.69 4.58
C VAL A 419 -2.32 -25.65 6.09
N ALA A 420 -2.62 -24.54 6.75
CA ALA A 420 -2.47 -24.39 8.19
C ALA A 420 -3.36 -25.35 8.98
N GLU A 421 -4.52 -25.72 8.44
CA GLU A 421 -5.45 -26.72 8.99
C GLU A 421 -5.07 -28.17 8.65
N GLY A 422 -3.98 -28.38 7.89
CA GLY A 422 -3.43 -29.70 7.60
C GLY A 422 -3.80 -30.29 6.25
N ALA A 423 -4.36 -29.48 5.32
CA ALA A 423 -4.60 -29.93 3.95
C ALA A 423 -3.27 -30.23 3.22
N ASP A 424 -3.32 -31.09 2.20
CA ASP A 424 -2.15 -31.39 1.38
C ASP A 424 -1.66 -30.13 0.65
N VAL A 425 -0.40 -29.77 0.83
CA VAL A 425 0.18 -28.52 0.32
C VAL A 425 0.12 -28.46 -1.20
N THR A 426 0.59 -29.52 -1.88
CA THR A 426 0.73 -29.51 -3.34
C THR A 426 -0.61 -29.35 -4.03
N SER A 427 -1.61 -30.14 -3.65
CA SER A 427 -2.94 -30.05 -4.25
C SER A 427 -3.63 -28.72 -3.92
N THR A 428 -3.54 -28.24 -2.68
CA THR A 428 -4.15 -26.97 -2.27
C THR A 428 -3.57 -25.77 -3.03
N MET A 429 -2.24 -25.73 -3.20
CA MET A 429 -1.59 -24.65 -3.95
C MET A 429 -1.90 -24.73 -5.44
N SER A 430 -2.00 -25.94 -6.03
CA SER A 430 -2.40 -26.14 -7.43
C SER A 430 -3.84 -25.70 -7.69
N ASP A 431 -4.77 -26.00 -6.80
CA ASP A 431 -6.15 -25.57 -6.91
C ASP A 431 -6.28 -24.04 -6.83
N ALA A 432 -5.52 -23.42 -5.90
CA ALA A 432 -5.46 -21.97 -5.77
C ALA A 432 -4.86 -21.29 -7.02
N GLU A 433 -3.81 -21.86 -7.61
CA GLU A 433 -3.18 -21.38 -8.85
C GLU A 433 -4.17 -21.43 -10.01
N THR A 434 -4.90 -22.55 -10.17
CA THR A 434 -5.94 -22.71 -11.18
C THR A 434 -7.07 -21.70 -11.02
N LYS A 435 -7.52 -21.47 -9.79
CA LYS A 435 -8.56 -20.48 -9.49
C LYS A 435 -8.06 -19.06 -9.77
N ALA A 436 -6.83 -18.75 -9.38
CA ALA A 436 -6.21 -17.45 -9.64
C ALA A 436 -6.10 -17.18 -11.15
N ALA A 437 -5.67 -18.15 -11.96
CA ALA A 437 -5.61 -18.01 -13.42
C ALA A 437 -6.99 -17.68 -14.02
N SER A 438 -8.06 -18.30 -13.52
CA SER A 438 -9.43 -17.99 -13.96
C SER A 438 -9.87 -16.57 -13.59
N GLN A 439 -9.51 -16.09 -12.40
CA GLN A 439 -9.79 -14.71 -11.96
C GLN A 439 -9.03 -13.69 -12.81
N ILE A 440 -7.75 -13.96 -13.09
CA ILE A 440 -6.91 -13.11 -13.94
C ILE A 440 -7.48 -13.03 -15.35
N ALA A 441 -7.87 -14.17 -15.95
CA ALA A 441 -8.48 -14.21 -17.29
C ALA A 441 -9.77 -13.39 -17.35
N ALA A 442 -10.63 -13.50 -16.33
CA ALA A 442 -11.86 -12.71 -16.23
C ALA A 442 -11.56 -11.20 -16.14
N TYR A 443 -10.60 -10.81 -15.30
CA TYR A 443 -10.17 -9.43 -15.19
C TYR A 443 -9.59 -8.89 -16.50
N ASN A 444 -8.67 -9.62 -17.14
CA ASN A 444 -8.06 -9.22 -18.39
C ASN A 444 -9.08 -9.03 -19.52
N THR A 445 -10.12 -9.88 -19.55
CA THR A 445 -11.23 -9.74 -20.49
C THR A 445 -12.05 -8.47 -20.24
N ALA A 446 -12.25 -8.10 -18.99
CA ALA A 446 -13.04 -6.91 -18.62
C ALA A 446 -12.27 -5.61 -18.79
N ALA A 447 -10.95 -5.65 -18.60
CA ALA A 447 -10.06 -4.47 -18.68
C ALA A 447 -9.62 -4.14 -20.13
N GLY A 448 -9.83 -5.01 -21.09
CA GLY A 448 -9.58 -4.78 -22.53
C GLY A 448 -8.16 -5.05 -22.93
#